data_a985d3346fedb2e9433dbbba5123ab56
#
_entry.id   a985d3346fedb2e9433dbbba5123ab56
#
_cell.length_a   1.000
_cell.length_b   1.000
_cell.length_c   1.000
_cell.angle_alpha   90.00
_cell.angle_beta   90.00
_cell.angle_gamma   90.00
#
_symmetry.space_group_name_H-M   'P 1'
#
loop_
_entity.id
_entity.type
_entity.pdbx_description
1 polymer ?
#
loop_
_entity_poly.entity_id
_entity_poly.type
_entity_poly.pdbx_seq_one_letter_code
_entity_poly.pdbx_strand_id
1 'polypeptide(L)'
;MLEAHPAGQSIEGFSWALALTLNYGITGRLRYSRDLSKSAKIFISPPKQGSLFYDLNILVQENPFLTVVVGSYAMNTVTPYINGLIGYVFKQAMGIGEDFVDGADKYLKKLKNDDLKEVIKRIEPPLTRAHSVIGRTADEITLHRGSAEIVKLDQSTKDNLKAKPVGKYDTINSNVTSFNILTENGRIYSQELQATVPFGLRKTYRYGTTTALISSMEQYAIQRTGTIRIVGERVETSSGRLVKYIVGSAEEIPQSDWIDGIDPMRQRREQ
;
A
#
# COMPACT_ATOMS: atom_id res chain seq x y z
N MET A 1 4.23 29.10 7.72
CA MET A 1 3.88 29.19 6.27
C MET A 1 4.22 27.83 5.65
N LEU A 2 3.39 27.30 4.76
CA LEU A 2 3.61 25.99 4.12
C LEU A 2 4.19 26.17 2.72
N GLU A 3 5.15 25.32 2.34
CA GLU A 3 5.60 25.22 0.97
C GLU A 3 4.48 24.63 0.09
N ALA A 4 4.14 25.33 -1.01
CA ALA A 4 2.97 24.98 -1.83
C ALA A 4 3.01 23.56 -2.40
N HIS A 5 4.16 23.12 -2.94
CA HIS A 5 4.27 21.80 -3.55
C HIS A 5 4.15 20.64 -2.54
N PRO A 6 4.92 20.60 -1.42
CA PRO A 6 4.73 19.60 -0.39
C PRO A 6 3.33 19.62 0.25
N ALA A 7 2.74 20.83 0.42
CA ALA A 7 1.38 20.94 0.94
C ALA A 7 0.35 20.33 -0.01
N GLY A 8 0.46 20.58 -1.31
CA GLY A 8 -0.40 19.96 -2.33
C GLY A 8 -0.28 18.44 -2.34
N GLN A 9 0.95 17.90 -2.26
CA GLN A 9 1.19 16.46 -2.16
C GLN A 9 0.60 15.86 -0.89
N SER A 10 0.72 16.59 0.23
CA SER A 10 0.19 16.12 1.52
C SER A 10 -1.34 16.02 1.49
N ILE A 11 -2.03 17.04 0.99
CA ILE A 11 -3.48 17.04 0.85
C ILE A 11 -3.95 15.94 -0.10
N GLU A 12 -3.29 15.80 -1.26
CA GLU A 12 -3.61 14.75 -2.23
C GLU A 12 -3.46 13.35 -1.61
N GLY A 13 -2.30 13.09 -0.99
CA GLY A 13 -2.02 11.79 -0.37
C GLY A 13 -3.02 11.45 0.72
N PHE A 14 -3.32 12.43 1.57
CA PHE A 14 -4.30 12.27 2.65
C PHE A 14 -5.71 11.97 2.12
N SER A 15 -6.17 12.76 1.15
CA SER A 15 -7.48 12.59 0.53
C SER A 15 -7.62 11.23 -0.14
N TRP A 16 -6.55 10.75 -0.78
CA TRP A 16 -6.56 9.44 -1.42
C TRP A 16 -6.59 8.30 -0.40
N ALA A 17 -5.80 8.36 0.67
CA ALA A 17 -5.85 7.37 1.75
C ALA A 17 -7.24 7.27 2.36
N LEU A 18 -7.89 8.42 2.63
CA LEU A 18 -9.27 8.48 3.09
C LEU A 18 -10.25 7.85 2.09
N ALA A 19 -10.13 8.19 0.80
CA ALA A 19 -11.03 7.67 -0.23
C ALA A 19 -10.97 6.15 -0.34
N LEU A 20 -9.77 5.54 -0.31
CA LEU A 20 -9.60 4.09 -0.33
C LEU A 20 -10.22 3.43 0.91
N THR A 21 -9.93 3.97 2.10
CA THR A 21 -10.46 3.47 3.38
C THR A 21 -11.99 3.53 3.42
N LEU A 22 -12.56 4.67 3.04
CA LEU A 22 -14.01 4.89 3.07
C LEU A 22 -14.74 4.10 1.99
N ASN A 23 -14.18 3.96 0.79
CA ASN A 23 -14.77 3.11 -0.23
C ASN A 23 -14.97 1.68 0.28
N TYR A 24 -13.95 1.11 0.92
CA TYR A 24 -14.07 -0.21 1.52
C TYR A 24 -15.08 -0.23 2.68
N GLY A 25 -14.97 0.69 3.62
CA GLY A 25 -15.86 0.73 4.79
C GLY A 25 -17.32 0.91 4.47
N ILE A 26 -17.65 1.62 3.39
CA ILE A 26 -19.04 1.91 3.01
C ILE A 26 -19.60 0.84 2.07
N THR A 27 -18.78 0.27 1.19
CA THR A 27 -19.26 -0.63 0.12
C THR A 27 -18.86 -2.09 0.28
N GLY A 28 -17.93 -2.40 1.17
CA GLY A 28 -17.32 -3.73 1.32
C GLY A 28 -16.48 -4.16 0.12
N ARG A 29 -16.17 -3.26 -0.81
CA ARG A 29 -15.45 -3.57 -2.06
C ARG A 29 -14.10 -2.88 -2.09
N LEU A 30 -13.06 -3.64 -2.38
CA LEU A 30 -11.75 -3.08 -2.68
C LEU A 30 -11.81 -2.31 -4.01
N ARG A 31 -11.43 -1.04 -3.97
CA ARG A 31 -11.32 -0.21 -5.17
C ARG A 31 -9.89 0.27 -5.35
N TYR A 32 -9.52 0.51 -6.61
CA TYR A 32 -8.21 1.05 -6.99
C TYR A 32 -8.29 2.53 -7.38
N SER A 33 -9.52 3.03 -7.60
CA SER A 33 -9.78 4.41 -7.97
C SER A 33 -9.69 5.35 -6.77
N ARG A 34 -9.22 6.57 -7.01
CA ARG A 34 -9.23 7.67 -6.04
C ARG A 34 -10.64 8.23 -5.82
N ASP A 35 -11.56 7.96 -6.75
CA ASP A 35 -12.91 8.48 -6.65
C ASP A 35 -13.68 7.73 -5.57
N LEU A 36 -14.31 8.49 -4.70
CA LEU A 36 -15.29 7.94 -3.77
C LEU A 36 -16.46 7.37 -4.56
N SER A 37 -17.07 6.32 -4.00
CA SER A 37 -18.37 5.87 -4.49
C SER A 37 -19.36 7.03 -4.42
N LYS A 38 -20.43 7.00 -5.25
CA LYS A 38 -21.52 8.00 -5.17
C LYS A 38 -22.15 8.05 -3.77
N SER A 39 -21.88 7.03 -2.94
CA SER A 39 -22.42 6.89 -1.59
C SER A 39 -21.71 7.74 -0.51
N ALA A 40 -20.62 8.43 -0.83
CA ALA A 40 -19.94 9.28 0.14
C ALA A 40 -19.27 10.50 -0.51
N LYS A 41 -19.18 11.58 0.29
CA LYS A 41 -18.38 12.77 -0.03
C LYS A 41 -17.53 13.12 1.18
N ILE A 42 -16.28 13.50 0.94
CA ILE A 42 -15.35 13.97 1.95
C ILE A 42 -15.17 15.47 1.77
N PHE A 43 -15.33 16.21 2.86
CA PHE A 43 -15.00 17.62 2.93
C PHE A 43 -13.92 17.80 3.99
N ILE A 44 -12.91 18.57 3.68
CA ILE A 44 -11.82 18.94 4.60
C ILE A 44 -11.92 20.44 4.80
N SER A 45 -12.02 20.88 6.06
CA SER A 45 -11.98 22.30 6.38
C SER A 45 -10.59 22.87 6.10
N PRO A 46 -10.48 24.17 5.71
CA PRO A 46 -9.19 24.82 5.57
C PRO A 46 -8.36 24.69 6.86
N PRO A 47 -7.05 24.47 6.78
CA PRO A 47 -6.20 24.37 7.96
C PRO A 47 -6.21 25.67 8.75
N LYS A 48 -6.28 25.56 10.09
CA LYS A 48 -6.17 26.73 10.97
C LYS A 48 -4.71 27.17 11.06
N GLN A 49 -4.51 28.48 11.30
CA GLN A 49 -3.16 29.06 11.43
C GLN A 49 -2.41 28.44 12.62
N GLY A 50 -1.20 27.97 12.40
CA GLY A 50 -0.31 27.42 13.44
C GLY A 50 -0.23 25.89 13.51
N SER A 51 -1.13 25.15 12.85
CA SER A 51 -1.07 23.70 12.76
C SER A 51 -1.87 23.18 11.57
N LEU A 52 -1.47 22.01 11.04
CA LEU A 52 -2.25 21.32 10.01
C LEU A 52 -3.33 20.45 10.69
N PHE A 53 -4.36 21.12 11.19
CA PHE A 53 -5.58 20.43 11.63
C PHE A 53 -6.52 20.25 10.44
N TYR A 54 -6.83 19.01 10.12
CA TYR A 54 -7.90 18.69 9.19
C TYR A 54 -9.15 18.29 9.96
N ASP A 55 -10.18 19.15 9.92
CA ASP A 55 -11.51 18.78 10.40
C ASP A 55 -12.26 18.10 9.27
N LEU A 56 -12.67 16.85 9.52
CA LEU A 56 -13.23 15.96 8.52
C LEU A 56 -14.74 15.92 8.60
N ASN A 57 -15.40 16.33 7.53
CA ASN A 57 -16.82 16.15 7.33
C ASN A 57 -17.08 15.08 6.27
N ILE A 58 -17.71 13.97 6.66
CA ILE A 58 -18.06 12.87 5.78
C ILE A 58 -19.56 12.78 5.67
N LEU A 59 -20.08 13.01 4.46
CA LEU A 59 -21.46 12.72 4.13
C LEU A 59 -21.53 11.32 3.53
N VAL A 60 -22.26 10.43 4.19
CA VAL A 60 -22.46 9.04 3.79
C VAL A 60 -23.92 8.85 3.44
N GLN A 61 -24.20 8.32 2.25
CA GLN A 61 -25.54 7.89 1.86
C GLN A 61 -25.78 6.46 2.34
N GLU A 62 -27.03 6.11 2.50
CA GLU A 62 -27.44 4.77 2.89
C GLU A 62 -26.91 3.73 1.90
N ASN A 63 -26.33 2.65 2.45
CA ASN A 63 -25.74 1.57 1.68
C ASN A 63 -26.03 0.24 2.39
N PRO A 64 -26.50 -0.81 1.68
CA PRO A 64 -26.83 -2.11 2.28
C PRO A 64 -25.67 -2.73 3.07
N PHE A 65 -24.44 -2.65 2.56
CA PHE A 65 -23.28 -3.17 3.25
C PHE A 65 -23.04 -2.44 4.58
N LEU A 66 -23.09 -1.10 4.57
CA LEU A 66 -22.91 -0.31 5.76
C LEU A 66 -23.98 -0.65 6.83
N THR A 67 -25.25 -0.80 6.42
CA THR A 67 -26.33 -1.20 7.30
C THR A 67 -26.09 -2.56 7.95
N VAL A 68 -25.58 -3.53 7.21
CA VAL A 68 -25.20 -4.85 7.76
C VAL A 68 -24.08 -4.74 8.79
N VAL A 69 -23.07 -3.91 8.53
CA VAL A 69 -21.93 -3.73 9.46
C VAL A 69 -22.35 -3.03 10.73
N VAL A 70 -23.06 -1.90 10.64
CA VAL A 70 -23.40 -1.07 11.80
C VAL A 70 -24.73 -1.43 12.48
N GLY A 71 -25.58 -2.20 11.82
CA GLY A 71 -26.88 -2.66 12.32
C GLY A 71 -28.02 -1.64 12.12
N SER A 72 -27.73 -0.37 11.96
CA SER A 72 -28.70 0.69 11.66
C SER A 72 -28.00 1.88 11.01
N TYR A 73 -28.72 2.58 10.13
CA TYR A 73 -28.21 3.79 9.49
C TYR A 73 -28.49 5.04 10.35
N ALA A 74 -28.05 5.00 11.59
CA ALA A 74 -28.15 6.16 12.48
C ALA A 74 -26.77 6.80 12.66
N MET A 75 -26.71 8.13 12.72
CA MET A 75 -25.43 8.86 12.81
C MET A 75 -24.64 8.49 14.08
N ASN A 76 -25.31 8.13 15.16
CA ASN A 76 -24.70 7.66 16.40
C ASN A 76 -24.02 6.27 16.27
N THR A 77 -24.30 5.50 15.22
CA THR A 77 -23.65 4.22 14.92
C THR A 77 -22.66 4.34 13.75
N VAL A 78 -23.00 5.08 12.71
CA VAL A 78 -22.15 5.28 11.53
C VAL A 78 -20.89 6.08 11.88
N THR A 79 -21.03 7.14 12.68
CA THR A 79 -19.89 8.01 13.03
C THR A 79 -18.78 7.28 13.80
N PRO A 80 -19.06 6.55 14.91
CA PRO A 80 -18.03 5.76 15.59
C PRO A 80 -17.40 4.71 14.72
N TYR A 81 -18.18 4.03 13.87
CA TYR A 81 -17.64 3.05 12.92
C TYR A 81 -16.65 3.66 11.95
N ILE A 82 -17.01 4.77 11.29
CA ILE A 82 -16.15 5.44 10.31
C ILE A 82 -14.88 5.98 10.97
N ASN A 83 -14.99 6.61 12.14
CA ASN A 83 -13.84 7.12 12.88
C ASN A 83 -12.89 5.98 13.28
N GLY A 84 -13.45 4.89 13.81
CA GLY A 84 -12.68 3.70 14.19
C GLY A 84 -12.01 3.02 13.00
N LEU A 85 -12.71 2.93 11.88
CA LEU A 85 -12.12 2.35 10.65
C LEU A 85 -10.93 3.18 10.13
N ILE A 86 -11.10 4.51 10.04
CA ILE A 86 -10.02 5.39 9.60
C ILE A 86 -8.84 5.27 10.58
N GLY A 87 -9.10 5.42 11.88
CA GLY A 87 -8.07 5.32 12.91
C GLY A 87 -7.31 4.00 12.85
N TYR A 88 -8.03 2.87 12.79
CA TYR A 88 -7.44 1.55 12.70
C TYR A 88 -6.58 1.38 11.45
N VAL A 89 -7.16 1.62 10.26
CA VAL A 89 -6.47 1.38 8.99
C VAL A 89 -5.24 2.28 8.84
N PHE A 90 -5.32 3.55 9.25
CA PHE A 90 -4.19 4.48 9.21
C PHE A 90 -3.09 4.10 10.21
N LYS A 91 -3.45 3.80 11.48
CA LYS A 91 -2.48 3.37 12.50
C LYS A 91 -1.75 2.10 12.08
N GLN A 92 -2.48 1.09 11.58
CA GLN A 92 -1.88 -0.14 11.09
C GLN A 92 -0.93 0.11 9.91
N ALA A 93 -1.32 0.92 8.93
CA ALA A 93 -0.47 1.27 7.80
C ALA A 93 0.82 2.02 8.22
N MET A 94 0.73 2.82 9.28
CA MET A 94 1.86 3.57 9.85
C MET A 94 2.66 2.77 10.90
N GLY A 95 2.28 1.52 11.19
CA GLY A 95 2.99 0.69 12.16
C GLY A 95 2.87 1.17 13.62
N ILE A 96 1.77 1.83 13.96
CA ILE A 96 1.47 2.32 15.31
C ILE A 96 0.53 1.37 16.03
N GLY A 97 0.86 0.12 16.26
CA GLY A 97 0.12 -0.77 17.14
C GLY A 97 -1.41 -0.90 16.94
N GLU A 98 -2.03 -1.76 17.73
CA GLU A 98 -3.40 -2.25 17.54
C GLU A 98 -4.49 -1.51 18.36
N ASP A 99 -4.22 -0.34 18.91
CA ASP A 99 -5.20 0.32 19.77
C ASP A 99 -6.45 0.71 18.96
N PHE A 100 -7.51 -0.05 19.19
CA PHE A 100 -8.83 0.27 18.66
C PHE A 100 -9.34 1.55 19.33
N VAL A 101 -9.86 2.46 18.53
CA VAL A 101 -10.64 3.58 19.05
C VAL A 101 -11.88 2.99 19.71
N ASP A 102 -12.15 3.36 20.96
CA ASP A 102 -13.22 2.83 21.81
C ASP A 102 -14.54 2.56 21.08
N GLY A 103 -15.01 1.34 21.16
CA GLY A 103 -16.31 0.89 20.65
C GLY A 103 -16.38 0.61 19.14
N ALA A 104 -15.29 0.79 18.37
CA ALA A 104 -15.28 0.47 16.93
C ALA A 104 -14.96 -1.00 16.65
N ASP A 105 -14.30 -1.70 17.56
CA ASP A 105 -13.86 -3.10 17.43
C ASP A 105 -15.00 -4.06 17.06
N LYS A 106 -16.19 -3.89 17.65
CA LYS A 106 -17.39 -4.69 17.34
C LYS A 106 -17.83 -4.59 15.87
N TYR A 107 -17.55 -3.46 15.21
CA TYR A 107 -17.86 -3.26 13.80
C TYR A 107 -16.74 -3.79 12.91
N LEU A 108 -15.48 -3.54 13.29
CA LEU A 108 -14.30 -3.98 12.51
C LEU A 108 -14.20 -5.51 12.44
N LYS A 109 -14.61 -6.22 13.50
CA LYS A 109 -14.70 -7.70 13.50
C LYS A 109 -15.66 -8.28 12.45
N LYS A 110 -16.59 -7.48 11.93
CA LYS A 110 -17.51 -7.90 10.86
C LYS A 110 -16.93 -7.73 9.46
N LEU A 111 -15.79 -7.02 9.33
CA LEU A 111 -15.09 -6.84 8.08
C LEU A 111 -14.18 -8.05 7.80
N LYS A 112 -13.94 -8.34 6.53
CA LYS A 112 -13.03 -9.41 6.14
C LYS A 112 -11.59 -9.01 6.41
N ASN A 113 -10.87 -9.80 7.19
CA ASN A 113 -9.48 -9.51 7.58
C ASN A 113 -8.54 -9.36 6.38
N ASP A 114 -8.67 -10.19 5.35
CA ASP A 114 -7.81 -10.14 4.18
C ASP A 114 -8.04 -8.87 3.36
N ASP A 115 -9.29 -8.42 3.23
CA ASP A 115 -9.63 -7.16 2.59
C ASP A 115 -9.08 -5.97 3.38
N LEU A 116 -9.17 -6.00 4.73
CA LEU A 116 -8.59 -4.96 5.59
C LEU A 116 -7.07 -4.88 5.43
N LYS A 117 -6.36 -6.02 5.43
CA LYS A 117 -4.92 -6.08 5.17
C LYS A 117 -4.57 -5.46 3.81
N GLU A 118 -5.38 -5.74 2.80
CA GLU A 118 -5.18 -5.19 1.46
C GLU A 118 -5.42 -3.67 1.42
N VAL A 119 -6.45 -3.15 2.10
CA VAL A 119 -6.67 -1.70 2.24
C VAL A 119 -5.48 -1.05 2.94
N ILE A 120 -5.00 -1.62 4.06
CA ILE A 120 -3.83 -1.12 4.81
C ILE A 120 -2.62 -0.99 3.88
N LYS A 121 -2.28 -2.04 3.12
CA LYS A 121 -1.16 -2.01 2.16
C LYS A 121 -1.34 -0.94 1.08
N ARG A 122 -2.58 -0.72 0.61
CA ARG A 122 -2.87 0.24 -0.45
C ARG A 122 -2.81 1.68 -0.03
N ILE A 123 -3.10 1.98 1.23
CA ILE A 123 -3.04 3.36 1.71
C ILE A 123 -1.63 3.82 2.10
N GLU A 124 -0.65 2.93 2.22
CA GLU A 124 0.72 3.31 2.58
C GLU A 124 1.38 4.28 1.57
N PRO A 125 1.32 4.05 0.22
CA PRO A 125 1.88 5.01 -0.72
C PRO A 125 1.21 6.40 -0.66
N PRO A 126 -0.12 6.53 -0.60
CA PRO A 126 -0.75 7.83 -0.35
C PRO A 126 -0.41 8.41 1.03
N LEU A 127 -0.31 7.61 2.10
CA LEU A 127 0.13 8.11 3.41
C LEU A 127 1.57 8.61 3.38
N THR A 128 2.47 7.96 2.65
CA THR A 128 3.84 8.46 2.45
C THR A 128 3.82 9.86 1.83
N ARG A 129 2.92 10.12 0.88
CA ARG A 129 2.73 11.48 0.32
C ARG A 129 2.09 12.44 1.32
N ALA A 130 1.15 11.96 2.12
CA ALA A 130 0.54 12.76 3.18
C ALA A 130 1.59 13.33 4.16
N HIS A 131 2.69 12.61 4.37
CA HIS A 131 3.80 13.06 5.22
C HIS A 131 4.79 14.02 4.52
N SER A 132 4.53 14.50 3.31
CA SER A 132 5.49 15.32 2.55
C SER A 132 5.86 16.64 3.24
N VAL A 133 4.97 17.24 4.03
CA VAL A 133 5.23 18.46 4.80
C VAL A 133 5.90 18.21 6.15
N ILE A 134 5.82 16.98 6.70
CA ILE A 134 6.39 16.63 8.00
C ILE A 134 7.92 16.71 7.96
N GLY A 135 8.50 17.39 8.96
CA GLY A 135 9.94 17.66 9.04
C GLY A 135 10.46 18.68 8.01
N ARG A 136 9.55 19.45 7.37
CA ARG A 136 9.85 20.59 6.50
C ARG A 136 9.21 21.86 7.02
N THR A 137 7.88 21.94 6.89
CA THR A 137 7.08 23.13 7.22
C THR A 137 5.98 22.85 8.23
N ALA A 138 5.85 21.59 8.66
CA ALA A 138 4.97 21.16 9.74
C ALA A 138 5.64 20.05 10.54
N ASP A 139 5.42 20.03 11.85
CA ASP A 139 5.90 18.97 12.73
C ASP A 139 4.91 17.80 12.78
N GLU A 140 3.62 18.10 12.65
CA GLU A 140 2.56 17.11 12.70
C GLU A 140 1.34 17.51 11.87
N ILE A 141 0.54 16.51 11.51
CA ILE A 141 -0.78 16.66 10.92
C ILE A 141 -1.74 15.86 11.80
N THR A 142 -2.80 16.49 12.27
CA THR A 142 -3.81 15.81 13.06
C THR A 142 -5.16 15.83 12.35
N LEU A 143 -5.78 14.67 12.26
CA LEU A 143 -7.11 14.50 11.73
C LEU A 143 -8.11 14.47 12.87
N HIS A 144 -9.04 15.40 12.84
CA HIS A 144 -10.15 15.50 13.78
C HIS A 144 -11.49 15.26 13.11
N ARG A 145 -12.46 14.82 13.89
CA ARG A 145 -13.87 14.89 13.55
C ARG A 145 -14.62 15.42 14.76
N GLY A 146 -15.01 16.69 14.68
CA GLY A 146 -15.47 17.43 15.85
C GLY A 146 -14.34 17.56 16.88
N SER A 147 -14.60 17.16 18.14
CA SER A 147 -13.61 17.19 19.22
C SER A 147 -12.71 15.95 19.27
N ALA A 148 -13.02 14.90 18.51
CA ALA A 148 -12.28 13.64 18.56
C ALA A 148 -11.07 13.66 17.60
N GLU A 149 -9.88 13.44 18.15
CA GLU A 149 -8.70 13.10 17.35
C GLU A 149 -8.83 11.67 16.85
N ILE A 150 -8.73 11.50 15.52
CA ILE A 150 -8.81 10.17 14.87
C ILE A 150 -7.42 9.60 14.67
N VAL A 151 -6.52 10.41 14.11
CA VAL A 151 -5.15 10.00 13.80
C VAL A 151 -4.24 11.20 13.74
N LYS A 152 -2.97 10.97 14.13
CA LYS A 152 -1.87 11.91 14.08
C LYS A 152 -0.77 11.38 13.18
N LEU A 153 -0.26 12.21 12.30
CA LEU A 153 0.89 11.97 11.44
C LEU A 153 2.03 12.86 11.92
N ASP A 154 3.19 12.29 12.17
CA ASP A 154 4.39 12.98 12.66
C ASP A 154 5.67 12.35 12.07
N GLN A 155 6.84 12.77 12.55
CA GLN A 155 8.10 12.24 12.06
C GLN A 155 8.26 10.74 12.33
N SER A 156 7.76 10.23 13.45
CA SER A 156 7.82 8.79 13.79
C SER A 156 7.01 7.96 12.80
N THR A 157 5.78 8.37 12.53
CA THR A 157 4.91 7.70 11.56
C THR A 157 5.43 7.79 10.14
N LYS A 158 6.08 8.92 9.78
CA LYS A 158 6.81 9.07 8.51
C LYS A 158 7.95 8.08 8.37
N ASP A 159 8.72 7.87 9.43
CA ASP A 159 9.86 6.95 9.42
C ASP A 159 9.41 5.49 9.36
N ASN A 160 8.29 5.16 9.97
CA ASN A 160 7.67 3.84 9.90
C ASN A 160 7.21 3.47 8.48
N LEU A 161 6.79 4.44 7.68
CA LEU A 161 6.40 4.22 6.27
C LEU A 161 7.59 4.03 5.33
N LYS A 162 8.82 4.34 5.78
CA LYS A 162 10.02 4.09 5.00
C LYS A 162 10.32 2.60 4.94
N ALA A 163 10.44 2.09 3.73
CA ALA A 163 10.82 0.70 3.51
C ALA A 163 12.30 0.47 3.83
N LYS A 164 12.61 -0.60 4.55
CA LYS A 164 13.97 -0.99 4.96
C LYS A 164 14.23 -2.45 4.60
N PRO A 165 15.50 -2.83 4.31
CA PRO A 165 15.89 -4.23 4.27
C PRO A 165 15.58 -4.90 5.61
N VAL A 166 14.96 -6.09 5.57
CA VAL A 166 14.51 -6.78 6.79
C VAL A 166 15.33 -8.02 7.14
N GLY A 167 16.43 -8.26 6.41
CA GLY A 167 17.27 -9.44 6.63
C GLY A 167 16.62 -10.77 6.22
N LYS A 168 15.43 -10.74 5.60
CA LYS A 168 14.75 -11.91 5.07
C LYS A 168 15.09 -12.06 3.59
N TYR A 169 15.48 -13.25 3.20
CA TYR A 169 15.82 -13.60 1.83
C TYR A 169 14.80 -14.55 1.26
N ASP A 170 14.29 -14.22 0.07
CA ASP A 170 13.43 -15.10 -0.69
C ASP A 170 14.23 -15.73 -1.84
N THR A 171 13.91 -16.98 -2.12
CA THR A 171 14.26 -17.65 -3.37
C THR A 171 13.01 -17.70 -4.23
N ILE A 172 13.00 -16.96 -5.34
CA ILE A 172 11.85 -16.80 -6.22
C ILE A 172 12.17 -17.28 -7.61
N ASN A 173 11.26 -18.07 -8.20
CA ASN A 173 11.28 -18.37 -9.62
C ASN A 173 10.42 -17.32 -10.32
N SER A 174 11.00 -16.56 -11.23
CA SER A 174 10.35 -15.39 -11.81
C SER A 174 10.90 -15.07 -13.20
N ASN A 175 10.09 -14.33 -13.95
CA ASN A 175 10.53 -13.71 -15.19
C ASN A 175 10.91 -12.25 -14.96
N VAL A 176 11.95 -11.80 -15.63
CA VAL A 176 12.32 -10.38 -15.64
C VAL A 176 11.46 -9.66 -16.67
N THR A 177 10.72 -8.65 -16.21
CA THR A 177 9.83 -7.86 -17.08
C THR A 177 10.47 -6.56 -17.54
N SER A 178 11.49 -6.07 -16.82
CA SER A 178 12.34 -4.96 -17.23
C SER A 178 13.66 -4.98 -16.46
N PHE A 179 14.75 -4.53 -17.10
CA PHE A 179 16.04 -4.34 -16.44
C PHE A 179 16.80 -3.20 -17.12
N ASN A 180 17.32 -2.28 -16.33
CA ASN A 180 18.17 -1.18 -16.76
C ASN A 180 19.61 -1.46 -16.29
N ILE A 181 20.49 -1.74 -17.23
CA ILE A 181 21.88 -2.12 -16.95
C ILE A 181 22.72 -0.99 -16.35
N LEU A 182 22.36 0.27 -16.63
CA LEU A 182 23.09 1.44 -16.11
C LEU A 182 22.77 1.75 -14.66
N THR A 183 21.49 1.56 -14.27
CA THR A 183 21.03 1.84 -12.90
C THR A 183 20.95 0.58 -12.05
N GLU A 184 21.17 -0.60 -12.65
CA GLU A 184 21.06 -1.92 -12.01
C GLU A 184 19.71 -2.16 -11.33
N ASN A 185 18.64 -1.51 -11.83
CA ASN A 185 17.29 -1.66 -11.35
C ASN A 185 16.39 -2.30 -12.41
N GLY A 186 15.36 -3.01 -11.94
CA GLY A 186 14.43 -3.69 -12.83
C GLY A 186 13.13 -4.07 -12.15
N ARG A 187 12.37 -4.92 -12.83
CA ARG A 187 11.12 -5.48 -12.31
C ARG A 187 11.04 -6.96 -12.63
N ILE A 188 10.54 -7.73 -11.69
CA ILE A 188 10.26 -9.17 -11.82
C ILE A 188 8.78 -9.42 -11.55
N TYR A 189 8.23 -10.47 -12.11
CA TYR A 189 6.87 -10.88 -11.81
C TYR A 189 6.84 -11.78 -10.58
N SER A 190 6.16 -11.36 -9.52
CA SER A 190 5.94 -12.18 -8.33
C SER A 190 4.66 -12.98 -8.46
N GLN A 191 4.76 -14.30 -8.44
CA GLN A 191 3.60 -15.19 -8.42
C GLN A 191 2.80 -15.05 -7.13
N GLU A 192 3.46 -14.85 -5.99
CA GLU A 192 2.82 -14.64 -4.69
C GLU A 192 1.90 -13.41 -4.70
N LEU A 193 2.42 -12.29 -5.25
CA LEU A 193 1.68 -11.02 -5.28
C LEU A 193 0.83 -10.85 -6.54
N GLN A 194 0.92 -11.77 -7.51
CA GLN A 194 0.28 -11.65 -8.83
C GLN A 194 0.54 -10.28 -9.48
N ALA A 195 1.73 -9.72 -9.27
CA ALA A 195 2.13 -8.40 -9.71
C ALA A 195 3.62 -8.29 -10.00
N THR A 196 4.00 -7.27 -10.75
CA THR A 196 5.41 -6.96 -10.93
C THR A 196 5.98 -6.22 -9.73
N VAL A 197 7.10 -6.70 -9.21
CA VAL A 197 7.82 -6.13 -8.06
C VAL A 197 9.12 -5.49 -8.55
N PRO A 198 9.46 -4.27 -8.10
CA PRO A 198 10.76 -3.67 -8.37
C PRO A 198 11.88 -4.47 -7.72
N PHE A 199 13.06 -4.44 -8.35
CA PHE A 199 14.29 -4.89 -7.71
C PHE A 199 15.45 -3.96 -8.03
N GLY A 200 16.50 -4.03 -7.22
CA GLY A 200 17.82 -3.46 -7.52
C GLY A 200 18.89 -4.49 -7.21
N LEU A 201 20.01 -4.44 -7.89
CA LEU A 201 21.13 -5.32 -7.56
C LEU A 201 21.80 -4.87 -6.25
N ARG A 202 22.31 -5.84 -5.50
CA ARG A 202 23.20 -5.58 -4.35
C ARG A 202 24.54 -5.06 -4.89
N LYS A 203 25.22 -4.20 -4.13
CA LYS A 203 26.55 -3.68 -4.52
C LYS A 203 27.56 -4.79 -4.86
N THR A 204 27.44 -5.94 -4.18
CA THR A 204 28.24 -7.13 -4.45
C THR A 204 27.27 -8.27 -4.75
N TYR A 205 27.11 -8.61 -6.00
CA TYR A 205 26.25 -9.72 -6.46
C TYR A 205 27.08 -10.83 -7.12
N ARG A 206 26.49 -12.03 -7.19
CA ARG A 206 27.14 -13.21 -7.76
C ARG A 206 27.42 -13.00 -9.25
N TYR A 207 28.61 -13.42 -9.70
CA TYR A 207 28.96 -13.44 -11.12
C TYR A 207 27.88 -14.18 -11.94
N GLY A 208 27.56 -13.68 -13.12
CA GLY A 208 26.51 -14.23 -13.98
C GLY A 208 25.10 -13.73 -13.69
N THR A 209 24.86 -13.06 -12.55
CA THR A 209 23.53 -12.52 -12.20
C THR A 209 22.96 -11.62 -13.30
N THR A 210 23.73 -10.65 -13.77
CA THR A 210 23.29 -9.71 -14.82
C THR A 210 22.97 -10.44 -16.13
N THR A 211 23.80 -11.42 -16.51
CA THR A 211 23.57 -12.24 -17.71
C THR A 211 22.26 -13.02 -17.60
N ALA A 212 21.99 -13.66 -16.44
CA ALA A 212 20.74 -14.38 -16.22
C ALA A 212 19.51 -13.47 -16.27
N LEU A 213 19.61 -12.24 -15.72
CA LEU A 213 18.52 -11.25 -15.77
C LEU A 213 18.22 -10.81 -17.21
N ILE A 214 19.24 -10.55 -18.01
CA ILE A 214 19.11 -10.14 -19.42
C ILE A 214 18.55 -11.31 -20.25
N SER A 215 19.10 -12.51 -20.09
CA SER A 215 18.63 -13.72 -20.77
C SER A 215 17.16 -14.00 -20.47
N SER A 216 16.74 -13.88 -19.20
CA SER A 216 15.36 -14.02 -18.81
C SER A 216 14.43 -13.03 -19.52
N MET A 217 14.84 -11.77 -19.59
CA MET A 217 14.04 -10.71 -20.24
C MET A 217 13.93 -10.96 -21.76
N GLU A 218 15.02 -11.35 -22.40
CA GLU A 218 15.05 -11.68 -23.82
C GLU A 218 14.18 -12.88 -24.16
N GLN A 219 14.37 -14.00 -23.45
CA GLN A 219 13.57 -15.21 -23.64
C GLN A 219 12.08 -14.95 -23.37
N TYR A 220 11.75 -14.17 -22.36
CA TYR A 220 10.37 -13.79 -22.09
C TYR A 220 9.77 -12.94 -23.21
N ALA A 221 10.55 -12.01 -23.78
CA ALA A 221 10.09 -11.17 -24.88
C ALA A 221 9.82 -11.98 -26.16
N ILE A 222 10.67 -12.96 -26.48
CA ILE A 222 10.62 -13.73 -27.72
C ILE A 222 9.69 -14.94 -27.60
N GLN A 223 9.86 -15.76 -26.56
CA GLN A 223 9.25 -17.09 -26.46
C GLN A 223 8.24 -17.22 -25.31
N ARG A 224 8.08 -16.17 -24.50
CA ARG A 224 7.30 -16.20 -23.26
C ARG A 224 7.80 -17.21 -22.22
N THR A 225 9.08 -17.56 -22.31
CA THR A 225 9.82 -18.42 -21.38
C THR A 225 10.80 -17.56 -20.58
N GLY A 226 11.88 -18.13 -20.05
CA GLY A 226 12.96 -17.37 -19.40
C GLY A 226 12.75 -17.19 -17.90
N THR A 227 12.06 -18.15 -17.27
CA THR A 227 11.99 -18.19 -15.80
C THR A 227 13.37 -18.47 -15.23
N ILE A 228 13.80 -17.66 -14.27
CA ILE A 228 15.08 -17.79 -13.57
C ILE A 228 14.83 -17.88 -12.07
N ARG A 229 15.80 -18.45 -11.36
CA ARG A 229 15.82 -18.46 -9.89
C ARG A 229 16.57 -17.23 -9.39
N ILE A 230 15.92 -16.44 -8.57
CA ILE A 230 16.45 -15.21 -7.99
C ILE A 230 16.51 -15.34 -6.48
N VAL A 231 17.65 -14.98 -5.88
CA VAL A 231 17.77 -14.83 -4.43
C VAL A 231 17.89 -13.35 -4.11
N GLY A 232 16.93 -12.83 -3.37
CA GLY A 232 16.85 -11.42 -3.02
C GLY A 232 16.43 -11.18 -1.58
N GLU A 233 17.01 -10.13 -0.98
CA GLU A 233 16.62 -9.63 0.31
C GLU A 233 15.37 -8.76 0.19
N ARG A 234 14.37 -9.01 1.03
CA ARG A 234 13.12 -8.23 1.07
C ARG A 234 13.37 -6.84 1.64
N VAL A 235 12.80 -5.84 0.99
CA VAL A 235 12.71 -4.48 1.51
C VAL A 235 11.24 -4.22 1.78
N GLU A 236 10.90 -4.11 3.06
CA GLU A 236 9.52 -4.00 3.52
C GLU A 236 9.28 -2.72 4.32
N THR A 237 8.03 -2.25 4.31
CA THR A 237 7.54 -1.26 5.27
C THR A 237 7.34 -1.89 6.64
N SER A 238 7.11 -1.09 7.69
CA SER A 238 6.82 -1.61 9.04
C SER A 238 5.54 -2.44 9.12
N SER A 239 4.61 -2.28 8.20
CA SER A 239 3.41 -3.12 8.09
C SER A 239 3.65 -4.46 7.38
N GLY A 240 4.91 -4.74 6.94
CA GLY A 240 5.27 -5.95 6.21
C GLY A 240 4.93 -5.93 4.72
N ARG A 241 4.59 -4.75 4.14
CA ARG A 241 4.39 -4.65 2.70
C ARG A 241 5.73 -4.71 1.97
N LEU A 242 5.87 -5.68 1.07
CA LEU A 242 7.02 -5.77 0.17
C LEU A 242 7.04 -4.58 -0.80
N VAL A 243 8.14 -3.84 -0.83
CA VAL A 243 8.34 -2.69 -1.72
C VAL A 243 9.24 -3.04 -2.89
N LYS A 244 10.34 -3.75 -2.62
CA LYS A 244 11.28 -4.22 -3.64
C LYS A 244 12.14 -5.37 -3.11
N TYR A 245 12.90 -5.97 -4.01
CA TYR A 245 13.99 -6.88 -3.65
C TYR A 245 15.36 -6.22 -3.86
N ILE A 246 16.32 -6.58 -3.02
CA ILE A 246 17.75 -6.35 -3.25
C ILE A 246 18.33 -7.69 -3.68
N VAL A 247 18.53 -7.86 -4.98
CA VAL A 247 18.96 -9.13 -5.59
C VAL A 247 20.47 -9.35 -5.40
N GLY A 248 20.81 -10.47 -4.79
CA GLY A 248 22.20 -10.92 -4.60
C GLY A 248 22.66 -11.93 -5.63
N SER A 249 21.75 -12.74 -6.17
CA SER A 249 22.05 -13.69 -7.26
C SER A 249 20.82 -13.98 -8.11
N ALA A 250 21.07 -14.27 -9.38
CA ALA A 250 20.10 -14.84 -10.30
C ALA A 250 20.79 -15.91 -11.14
N GLU A 251 20.08 -16.98 -11.44
CA GLU A 251 20.58 -18.11 -12.24
C GLU A 251 19.47 -18.70 -13.10
N GLU A 252 19.83 -19.20 -14.28
CA GLU A 252 18.90 -19.92 -15.15
C GLU A 252 18.47 -21.22 -14.47
N ILE A 253 17.20 -21.56 -14.61
CA ILE A 253 16.66 -22.83 -14.12
C ILE A 253 16.86 -23.86 -15.25
N PRO A 254 17.55 -25.00 -14.99
CA PRO A 254 17.65 -26.06 -15.96
C PRO A 254 16.27 -26.53 -16.44
N GLN A 255 16.13 -26.81 -17.74
CA GLN A 255 14.84 -27.24 -18.31
C GLN A 255 14.26 -28.51 -17.63
N SER A 256 15.12 -29.34 -17.04
CA SER A 256 14.71 -30.52 -16.25
C SER A 256 13.92 -30.17 -14.98
N ASP A 257 14.06 -28.97 -14.44
CA ASP A 257 13.44 -28.51 -13.19
C ASP A 257 12.16 -27.68 -13.45
N TRP A 258 11.71 -27.61 -14.70
CA TRP A 258 10.47 -26.94 -15.07
C TRP A 258 9.30 -27.84 -14.64
N ILE A 259 8.63 -27.50 -13.57
CA ILE A 259 7.33 -28.07 -13.21
C ILE A 259 6.35 -27.58 -14.28
N ASP A 260 5.85 -28.52 -15.05
CA ASP A 260 4.87 -28.41 -16.14
C ASP A 260 4.29 -27.01 -16.42
N GLY A 261 4.80 -26.37 -17.45
CA GLY A 261 4.11 -25.58 -18.47
C GLY A 261 3.13 -24.49 -18.11
N ILE A 262 3.04 -24.02 -16.88
CA ILE A 262 2.10 -22.95 -16.51
C ILE A 262 2.81 -21.60 -16.53
N ASP A 263 2.71 -20.90 -17.67
CA ASP A 263 3.01 -19.47 -17.74
C ASP A 263 1.86 -18.67 -17.08
N PRO A 264 2.07 -18.12 -15.85
CA PRO A 264 1.01 -17.40 -15.13
C PRO A 264 0.53 -16.13 -15.85
N MET A 265 1.31 -15.62 -16.80
CA MET A 265 0.94 -14.46 -17.60
C MET A 265 0.09 -14.83 -18.83
N ARG A 266 0.10 -16.07 -19.25
CA ARG A 266 -0.72 -16.57 -20.38
C ARG A 266 -2.19 -16.69 -19.98
N GLN A 267 -2.46 -17.13 -18.75
CA GLN A 267 -3.82 -17.31 -18.23
C GLN A 267 -4.65 -16.01 -18.11
N ARG A 268 -3.99 -14.82 -18.00
CA ARG A 268 -4.70 -13.54 -17.92
C ARG A 268 -5.17 -12.98 -19.27
N ARG A 269 -4.74 -13.53 -20.40
CA ARG A 269 -5.15 -13.06 -21.73
C ARG A 269 -6.30 -13.87 -22.32
N GLU A 270 -6.63 -14.98 -21.69
CA GLU A 270 -7.70 -15.87 -22.12
C GLU A 270 -8.97 -15.75 -21.23
N GLN A 271 -8.95 -14.86 -20.23
CA GLN A 271 -10.10 -14.39 -19.44
C GLN A 271 -10.42 -12.90 -19.72
#